data_9a82d2bedc590fe75ed73034eec157a5
#
_entry.id   9a82d2bedc590fe75ed73034eec157a5
#
_cell.length_a   1.000
_cell.length_b   1.000
_cell.length_c   1.000
_cell.angle_alpha   90.00
_cell.angle_beta   90.00
_cell.angle_gamma   90.00
#
_symmetry.space_group_name_H-M   'P 1'
#
loop_
_entity.id
_entity.type
_entity.pdbx_description
1 polymer ?
#
loop_
_entity_poly.entity_id
_entity_poly.type
_entity_poly.pdbx_seq_one_letter_code
_entity_poly.pdbx_strand_id
1 'polypeptide(L)'
;MFEYMENVSPNEAENIKKTIQDLFRQTCILQMKCDPVTLIQRDNPRYQVCLRNREFIADYLAVLDCELVHDQQEHLFRIKGDGVILEKMTLLTARIVIIMKMIYRDKIMGEGLNATTTNLAEIREYGRNTNLITRKLTNQEWSDALLLMKTHQMIELPGAIANLEDNTPIYIYGTVNIFCSAMDINELVRMYSDEVELIKYDNESAATLEAAGLNTEGSSVNHTHEFAKNSEMEELPIESV
;
A
#
# COMPACT_ATOMS: atom_id res chain seq x y z
N MET A 1 -31.70 -1.83 -8.68
CA MET A 1 -30.38 -1.17 -8.92
C MET A 1 -30.45 -0.15 -10.05
N PHE A 2 -30.81 -0.53 -11.29
CA PHE A 2 -30.88 0.43 -12.41
C PHE A 2 -31.92 1.52 -12.21
N GLU A 3 -33.09 1.18 -11.69
CA GLU A 3 -34.18 2.13 -11.38
C GLU A 3 -33.71 3.28 -10.46
N TYR A 4 -32.80 3.01 -9.51
CA TYR A 4 -32.21 4.06 -8.67
C TYR A 4 -31.45 5.10 -9.50
N MET A 5 -30.62 4.63 -10.46
CA MET A 5 -29.82 5.51 -11.31
C MET A 5 -30.67 6.35 -12.30
N GLU A 6 -31.86 5.88 -12.65
CA GLU A 6 -32.81 6.61 -13.49
C GLU A 6 -33.50 7.73 -12.71
N ASN A 7 -33.64 7.59 -11.39
CA ASN A 7 -34.33 8.54 -10.51
C ASN A 7 -33.41 9.62 -9.93
N VAL A 8 -32.08 9.52 -10.07
CA VAL A 8 -31.13 10.55 -9.63
C VAL A 8 -30.82 11.53 -10.77
N SER A 9 -30.37 12.74 -10.42
CA SER A 9 -29.95 13.71 -11.44
C SER A 9 -28.73 13.18 -12.24
N PRO A 10 -28.56 13.57 -13.51
CA PRO A 10 -27.42 13.16 -14.33
C PRO A 10 -26.06 13.47 -13.67
N ASN A 11 -25.95 14.60 -12.97
CA ASN A 11 -24.75 14.99 -12.26
C ASN A 11 -24.47 14.06 -11.06
N GLU A 12 -25.49 13.71 -10.28
CA GLU A 12 -25.35 12.79 -9.15
C GLU A 12 -25.02 11.38 -9.65
N ALA A 13 -25.64 10.91 -10.72
CA ALA A 13 -25.32 9.64 -11.35
C ALA A 13 -23.84 9.56 -11.76
N GLU A 14 -23.30 10.62 -12.36
CA GLU A 14 -21.89 10.72 -12.72
C GLU A 14 -20.97 10.75 -11.49
N ASN A 15 -21.37 11.43 -10.42
CA ASN A 15 -20.64 11.46 -9.17
C ASN A 15 -20.60 10.08 -8.49
N ILE A 16 -21.70 9.33 -8.50
CA ILE A 16 -21.77 7.96 -7.99
C ILE A 16 -20.81 7.06 -8.77
N LYS A 17 -20.85 7.09 -10.11
CA LYS A 17 -19.95 6.29 -10.97
C LYS A 17 -18.48 6.57 -10.65
N LYS A 18 -18.09 7.85 -10.61
CA LYS A 18 -16.71 8.23 -10.28
C LYS A 18 -16.31 7.81 -8.88
N THR A 19 -17.23 7.88 -7.92
CA THR A 19 -16.98 7.46 -6.54
C THR A 19 -16.73 5.95 -6.44
N ILE A 20 -17.52 5.15 -7.17
CA ILE A 20 -17.31 3.69 -7.25
C ILE A 20 -15.96 3.38 -7.93
N GLN A 21 -15.63 4.06 -9.03
CA GLN A 21 -14.32 3.91 -9.69
C GLN A 21 -13.16 4.28 -8.77
N ASP A 22 -13.29 5.35 -7.99
CA ASP A 22 -12.28 5.75 -7.01
C ASP A 22 -12.14 4.72 -5.88
N LEU A 23 -13.23 4.10 -5.42
CA LEU A 23 -13.19 3.01 -4.44
C LEU A 23 -12.37 1.81 -4.96
N PHE A 24 -12.54 1.40 -6.21
CA PHE A 24 -11.74 0.31 -6.79
C PHE A 24 -10.29 0.69 -7.01
N ARG A 25 -10.00 1.94 -7.38
CA ARG A 25 -8.63 2.40 -7.64
C ARG A 25 -7.84 2.69 -6.37
N GLN A 26 -8.48 3.29 -5.35
CA GLN A 26 -7.82 3.79 -4.14
C GLN A 26 -8.09 2.93 -2.90
N THR A 27 -9.03 1.98 -3.02
CA THR A 27 -9.53 1.10 -1.96
C THR A 27 -10.26 1.80 -0.81
N CYS A 28 -10.09 3.11 -0.65
CA CYS A 28 -10.78 3.90 0.36
C CYS A 28 -11.07 5.33 -0.11
N ILE A 29 -12.04 5.98 0.56
CA ILE A 29 -12.41 7.38 0.39
C ILE A 29 -12.45 8.03 1.76
N LEU A 30 -11.53 8.95 1.99
CA LEU A 30 -11.38 9.73 3.23
C LEU A 30 -12.44 10.83 3.32
N GLN A 31 -12.91 11.16 4.53
CA GLN A 31 -13.75 12.33 4.79
C GLN A 31 -13.01 13.64 4.50
N MET A 32 -11.79 13.74 5.01
CA MET A 32 -10.91 14.89 4.80
C MET A 32 -9.72 14.48 3.94
N LYS A 33 -9.34 15.31 3.01
CA LYS A 33 -8.16 15.09 2.16
C LYS A 33 -7.28 16.33 2.17
N CYS A 34 -5.96 16.12 2.27
CA CYS A 34 -5.00 17.18 2.16
C CYS A 34 -4.86 17.65 0.71
N ASP A 35 -4.85 18.96 0.53
CA ASP A 35 -4.44 19.58 -0.72
C ASP A 35 -2.95 19.24 -0.97
N PRO A 36 -2.58 18.68 -2.13
CA PRO A 36 -1.22 18.19 -2.38
C PRO A 36 -0.15 19.31 -2.42
N VAL A 37 -0.56 20.57 -2.51
CA VAL A 37 0.37 21.72 -2.55
C VAL A 37 0.54 22.36 -1.18
N THR A 38 -0.58 22.58 -0.49
CA THR A 38 -0.59 23.32 0.78
C THR A 38 -0.60 22.42 2.02
N LEU A 39 -0.90 21.14 1.86
CA LEU A 39 -1.18 20.15 2.92
C LEU A 39 -2.29 20.58 3.89
N ILE A 40 -3.13 21.53 3.46
CA ILE A 40 -4.32 21.93 4.21
C ILE A 40 -5.43 20.91 3.96
N GLN A 41 -6.05 20.44 5.02
CA GLN A 41 -7.18 19.53 4.95
C GLN A 41 -8.44 20.21 4.39
N ARG A 42 -9.13 19.52 3.50
CA ARG A 42 -10.41 19.95 2.92
C ARG A 42 -11.38 18.79 2.91
N ASP A 43 -12.67 19.09 3.02
CA ASP A 43 -13.72 18.10 2.85
C ASP A 43 -13.62 17.41 1.49
N ASN A 44 -13.76 16.10 1.48
CA ASN A 44 -13.77 15.31 0.26
C ASN A 44 -15.21 15.12 -0.23
N PRO A 45 -15.59 15.73 -1.37
CA PRO A 45 -16.95 15.59 -1.93
C PRO A 45 -17.34 14.12 -2.17
N ARG A 46 -16.37 13.24 -2.49
CA ARG A 46 -16.61 11.81 -2.72
C ARG A 46 -17.12 11.09 -1.48
N TYR A 47 -16.64 11.49 -0.30
CA TYR A 47 -17.15 10.95 0.97
C TYR A 47 -18.63 11.26 1.16
N GLN A 48 -19.05 12.48 0.83
CA GLN A 48 -20.45 12.87 0.89
C GLN A 48 -21.33 12.10 -0.10
N VAL A 49 -20.78 11.77 -1.29
CA VAL A 49 -21.48 10.91 -2.26
C VAL A 49 -21.63 9.49 -1.68
N CYS A 50 -20.61 8.92 -1.07
CA CYS A 50 -20.71 7.62 -0.38
C CYS A 50 -21.75 7.65 0.74
N LEU A 51 -21.81 8.72 1.52
CA LEU A 51 -22.71 8.82 2.66
C LEU A 51 -24.18 8.88 2.19
N ARG A 52 -24.48 9.71 1.18
CA ARG A 52 -25.84 9.87 0.66
C ARG A 52 -26.34 8.66 -0.12
N ASN A 53 -25.45 7.97 -0.84
CA ASN A 53 -25.81 6.87 -1.74
C ASN A 53 -25.32 5.52 -1.22
N ARG A 54 -25.15 5.38 0.11
CA ARG A 54 -24.50 4.25 0.76
C ARG A 54 -25.14 2.92 0.38
N GLU A 55 -26.47 2.82 0.46
CA GLU A 55 -27.22 1.59 0.18
C GLU A 55 -27.02 1.17 -1.28
N PHE A 56 -27.18 2.11 -2.23
CA PHE A 56 -26.97 1.83 -3.64
C PHE A 56 -25.54 1.35 -3.95
N ILE A 57 -24.53 2.04 -3.38
CA ILE A 57 -23.13 1.67 -3.60
C ILE A 57 -22.83 0.30 -2.97
N ALA A 58 -23.38 0.00 -1.78
CA ALA A 58 -23.23 -1.30 -1.13
C ALA A 58 -23.86 -2.42 -1.97
N ASP A 59 -25.08 -2.23 -2.48
CA ASP A 59 -25.76 -3.19 -3.36
C ASP A 59 -24.96 -3.44 -4.64
N TYR A 60 -24.40 -2.37 -5.22
CA TYR A 60 -23.56 -2.48 -6.42
C TYR A 60 -22.30 -3.30 -6.15
N LEU A 61 -21.62 -3.02 -5.03
CA LEU A 61 -20.40 -3.73 -4.64
C LEU A 61 -20.67 -5.19 -4.28
N ALA A 62 -21.82 -5.50 -3.69
CA ALA A 62 -22.22 -6.87 -3.36
C ALA A 62 -22.34 -7.78 -4.61
N VAL A 63 -22.70 -7.23 -5.78
CA VAL A 63 -22.69 -7.97 -7.06
C VAL A 63 -21.28 -8.43 -7.47
N LEU A 64 -20.26 -7.78 -6.93
CA LEU A 64 -18.84 -8.07 -7.19
C LEU A 64 -18.15 -8.75 -6.01
N ASP A 65 -18.94 -9.38 -5.12
CA ASP A 65 -18.47 -10.02 -3.88
C ASP A 65 -17.62 -9.06 -3.00
N CYS A 66 -18.01 -7.77 -3.02
CA CYS A 66 -17.37 -6.72 -2.25
C CYS A 66 -18.34 -6.06 -1.27
N GLU A 67 -17.84 -5.59 -0.16
CA GLU A 67 -18.57 -4.89 0.89
C GLU A 67 -18.10 -3.43 0.98
N LEU A 68 -19.04 -2.48 1.16
CA LEU A 68 -18.75 -1.09 1.52
C LEU A 68 -18.72 -0.97 3.04
N VAL A 69 -17.54 -0.84 3.62
CA VAL A 69 -17.35 -0.65 5.06
C VAL A 69 -17.19 0.85 5.36
N HIS A 70 -18.03 1.37 6.26
CA HIS A 70 -17.88 2.72 6.80
C HIS A 70 -17.13 2.66 8.12
N ASP A 71 -15.88 3.07 8.13
CA ASP A 71 -15.07 3.21 9.33
C ASP A 71 -15.30 4.60 9.93
N GLN A 72 -16.06 4.63 11.03
CA GLN A 72 -16.40 5.89 11.71
C GLN A 72 -15.23 6.41 12.56
N GLN A 73 -14.32 5.55 12.98
CA GLN A 73 -13.19 5.93 13.81
C GLN A 73 -12.12 6.64 12.97
N GLU A 74 -11.83 6.11 11.79
CA GLU A 74 -10.86 6.69 10.86
C GLU A 74 -11.51 7.64 9.83
N HIS A 75 -12.83 7.88 9.94
CA HIS A 75 -13.60 8.79 9.08
C HIS A 75 -13.42 8.50 7.59
N LEU A 76 -13.64 7.25 7.18
CA LEU A 76 -13.53 6.85 5.78
C LEU A 76 -14.52 5.76 5.37
N PHE A 77 -14.75 5.64 4.07
CA PHE A 77 -15.32 4.46 3.44
C PHE A 77 -14.23 3.62 2.82
N ARG A 78 -14.31 2.31 2.93
CA ARG A 78 -13.41 1.37 2.26
C ARG A 78 -14.17 0.24 1.60
N ILE A 79 -13.59 -0.29 0.54
CA ILE A 79 -14.03 -1.54 -0.10
C ILE A 79 -13.29 -2.72 0.54
N LYS A 80 -14.03 -3.80 0.81
CA LYS A 80 -13.48 -5.06 1.32
C LYS A 80 -14.14 -6.22 0.58
N GLY A 81 -13.41 -7.26 0.24
CA GLY A 81 -13.92 -8.46 -0.39
C GLY A 81 -12.91 -9.13 -1.32
N ASP A 82 -13.22 -10.34 -1.75
CA ASP A 82 -12.35 -11.13 -2.62
C ASP A 82 -12.29 -10.57 -4.06
N GLY A 83 -13.30 -9.78 -4.45
CA GLY A 83 -13.32 -9.07 -5.74
C GLY A 83 -12.41 -7.84 -5.80
N VAL A 84 -11.77 -7.45 -4.70
CA VAL A 84 -10.84 -6.31 -4.65
C VAL A 84 -9.46 -6.77 -5.09
N ILE A 85 -9.04 -6.32 -6.27
CA ILE A 85 -7.67 -6.54 -6.75
C ILE A 85 -6.77 -5.51 -6.05
N LEU A 86 -6.11 -5.94 -4.99
CA LEU A 86 -5.07 -5.15 -4.35
C LEU A 86 -3.74 -5.38 -5.07
N GLU A 87 -3.02 -4.30 -5.35
CA GLU A 87 -1.63 -4.42 -5.79
C GLU A 87 -0.82 -5.17 -4.73
N LYS A 88 -0.03 -6.15 -5.17
CA LYS A 88 0.83 -6.91 -4.26
C LYS A 88 1.85 -5.96 -3.64
N MET A 89 1.73 -5.76 -2.34
CA MET A 89 2.68 -4.99 -1.58
C MET A 89 3.99 -5.79 -1.44
N THR A 90 5.12 -5.17 -1.79
CA THR A 90 6.42 -5.79 -1.54
C THR A 90 6.73 -5.78 -0.04
N LEU A 91 7.58 -6.71 0.41
CA LEU A 91 8.02 -6.74 1.81
C LEU A 91 8.64 -5.40 2.25
N LEU A 92 9.40 -4.76 1.37
CA LEU A 92 9.98 -3.45 1.63
C LEU A 92 8.89 -2.38 1.83
N THR A 93 7.89 -2.33 0.95
CA THR A 93 6.77 -1.39 1.10
C THR A 93 6.00 -1.66 2.38
N ALA A 94 5.76 -2.92 2.74
CA ALA A 94 5.11 -3.29 3.99
C ALA A 94 5.90 -2.79 5.22
N ARG A 95 7.21 -2.92 5.23
CA ARG A 95 8.09 -2.36 6.28
C ARG A 95 7.96 -0.84 6.39
N ILE A 96 7.91 -0.14 5.26
CA ILE A 96 7.73 1.33 5.24
C ILE A 96 6.34 1.70 5.78
N VAL A 97 5.27 0.96 5.43
CA VAL A 97 3.92 1.19 5.97
C VAL A 97 3.90 0.99 7.49
N ILE A 98 4.59 -0.03 8.03
CA ILE A 98 4.71 -0.24 9.47
C ILE A 98 5.42 0.94 10.14
N ILE A 99 6.52 1.44 9.57
CA ILE A 99 7.24 2.62 10.07
C ILE A 99 6.31 3.83 10.09
N MET A 100 5.58 4.06 9.00
CA MET A 100 4.62 5.17 8.92
C MET A 100 3.50 5.04 9.96
N LYS A 101 3.00 3.84 10.22
CA LYS A 101 2.03 3.59 11.29
C LYS A 101 2.62 3.90 12.68
N MET A 102 3.88 3.54 12.92
CA MET A 102 4.54 3.85 14.19
C MET A 102 4.69 5.36 14.38
N ILE A 103 5.18 6.08 13.35
CA ILE A 103 5.31 7.54 13.36
C ILE A 103 3.93 8.19 13.57
N TYR A 104 2.90 7.74 12.85
CA TYR A 104 1.53 8.24 12.98
C TYR A 104 1.03 8.11 14.43
N ARG A 105 1.20 6.92 15.02
CA ARG A 105 0.79 6.68 16.40
C ARG A 105 1.53 7.56 17.40
N ASP A 106 2.84 7.67 17.26
CA ASP A 106 3.67 8.44 18.19
C ASP A 106 3.34 9.95 18.12
N LYS A 107 3.07 10.47 16.93
CA LYS A 107 2.63 11.87 16.74
C LYS A 107 1.23 12.13 17.31
N ILE A 108 0.28 11.23 17.10
CA ILE A 108 -1.05 11.35 17.71
C ILE A 108 -0.97 11.35 19.24
N MET A 109 -0.16 10.45 19.82
CA MET A 109 -0.03 10.34 21.28
C MET A 109 0.77 11.49 21.89
N GLY A 110 1.76 12.04 21.17
CA GLY A 110 2.64 13.10 21.68
C GLY A 110 2.17 14.52 21.39
N GLU A 111 1.63 14.75 20.19
CA GLU A 111 1.33 16.09 19.67
C GLU A 111 -0.18 16.36 19.51
N GLY A 112 -1.03 15.34 19.72
CA GLY A 112 -2.46 15.40 19.48
C GLY A 112 -2.83 15.22 17.99
N LEU A 113 -4.14 15.17 17.71
CA LEU A 113 -4.72 14.75 16.44
C LEU A 113 -4.40 15.62 15.19
N ASN A 114 -3.73 16.75 15.36
CA ASN A 114 -3.58 17.74 14.28
C ASN A 114 -2.23 17.73 13.56
N ALA A 115 -1.25 16.93 13.99
CA ALA A 115 0.10 16.98 13.46
C ALA A 115 0.59 15.59 13.01
N THR A 116 -0.02 15.05 11.97
CA THR A 116 0.38 13.74 11.40
C THR A 116 1.30 13.89 10.19
N THR A 117 2.25 14.82 10.28
CA THR A 117 3.25 15.03 9.22
C THR A 117 4.59 14.42 9.61
N THR A 118 5.29 13.88 8.62
CA THR A 118 6.66 13.37 8.71
C THR A 118 7.47 13.84 7.50
N ASN A 119 8.71 13.37 7.37
CA ASN A 119 9.54 13.56 6.20
C ASN A 119 10.43 12.35 5.96
N LEU A 120 11.12 12.31 4.83
CA LEU A 120 11.92 11.16 4.44
C LEU A 120 13.10 10.89 5.40
N ALA A 121 13.69 11.96 5.99
CA ALA A 121 14.75 11.83 6.96
C ALA A 121 14.27 11.11 8.23
N GLU A 122 13.12 11.51 8.77
CA GLU A 122 12.49 10.89 9.95
C GLU A 122 12.11 9.43 9.68
N ILE A 123 11.53 9.12 8.51
CA ILE A 123 11.20 7.74 8.12
C ILE A 123 12.45 6.85 8.08
N ARG A 124 13.55 7.35 7.52
CA ARG A 124 14.84 6.63 7.49
C ARG A 124 15.41 6.41 8.88
N GLU A 125 15.28 7.39 9.76
CA GLU A 125 15.73 7.28 11.15
C GLU A 125 14.94 6.23 11.92
N TYR A 126 13.60 6.26 11.82
CA TYR A 126 12.73 5.23 12.39
C TYR A 126 13.05 3.84 11.84
N GLY A 127 13.27 3.74 10.52
CA GLY A 127 13.62 2.46 9.89
C GLY A 127 14.90 1.86 10.42
N ARG A 128 15.94 2.68 10.69
CA ARG A 128 17.20 2.25 11.29
C ARG A 128 17.04 1.88 12.76
N ASN A 129 16.36 2.71 13.54
CA ASN A 129 16.18 2.51 14.97
C ASN A 129 15.35 1.27 15.29
N THR A 130 14.43 0.90 14.41
CA THR A 130 13.58 -0.31 14.53
C THR A 130 14.17 -1.55 13.85
N ASN A 131 15.31 -1.42 13.17
CA ASN A 131 15.90 -2.47 12.32
C ASN A 131 14.98 -2.98 11.18
N LEU A 132 13.88 -2.26 10.87
CA LEU A 132 12.99 -2.59 9.74
C LEU A 132 13.64 -2.28 8.38
N ILE A 133 14.55 -1.30 8.34
CA ILE A 133 15.36 -0.96 7.17
C ILE A 133 16.84 -1.02 7.55
N THR A 134 17.50 -2.12 7.18
CA THR A 134 18.90 -2.39 7.53
C THR A 134 19.91 -1.90 6.50
N ARG A 135 19.43 -1.53 5.30
CA ARG A 135 20.28 -1.05 4.21
C ARG A 135 19.81 0.31 3.67
N LYS A 136 20.69 0.97 2.94
CA LYS A 136 20.31 2.18 2.20
C LYS A 136 19.42 1.80 1.03
N LEU A 137 18.24 2.40 0.94
CA LEU A 137 17.30 2.23 -0.17
C LEU A 137 17.65 3.18 -1.32
N THR A 138 17.40 2.72 -2.53
CA THR A 138 17.51 3.53 -3.75
C THR A 138 16.36 4.53 -3.86
N ASN A 139 16.53 5.57 -4.67
CA ASN A 139 15.44 6.53 -4.93
C ASN A 139 14.23 5.86 -5.60
N GLN A 140 14.46 4.84 -6.44
CA GLN A 140 13.38 4.09 -7.07
C GLN A 140 12.56 3.32 -6.05
N GLU A 141 13.20 2.61 -5.12
CA GLU A 141 12.50 1.87 -4.05
C GLU A 141 11.65 2.78 -3.16
N TRP A 142 12.17 3.97 -2.84
CA TRP A 142 11.39 4.99 -2.13
C TRP A 142 10.20 5.47 -2.97
N SER A 143 10.42 5.78 -4.25
CA SER A 143 9.37 6.24 -5.15
C SER A 143 8.25 5.23 -5.30
N ASP A 144 8.59 3.96 -5.50
CA ASP A 144 7.60 2.89 -5.68
C ASP A 144 6.75 2.69 -4.42
N ALA A 145 7.39 2.65 -3.24
CA ALA A 145 6.69 2.51 -1.97
C ALA A 145 5.76 3.70 -1.67
N LEU A 146 6.26 4.94 -1.84
CA LEU A 146 5.48 6.14 -1.57
C LEU A 146 4.36 6.34 -2.60
N LEU A 147 4.58 5.94 -3.87
CA LEU A 147 3.55 6.00 -4.91
C LEU A 147 2.38 5.06 -4.57
N LEU A 148 2.68 3.82 -4.17
CA LEU A 148 1.67 2.87 -3.74
C LEU A 148 0.91 3.39 -2.52
N MET A 149 1.60 3.91 -1.52
CA MET A 149 0.97 4.48 -0.33
C MET A 149 0.08 5.70 -0.67
N LYS A 150 0.52 6.56 -1.60
CA LYS A 150 -0.28 7.69 -2.08
C LYS A 150 -1.52 7.23 -2.84
N THR A 151 -1.37 6.23 -3.71
CA THR A 151 -2.48 5.64 -4.47
C THR A 151 -3.57 5.13 -3.53
N HIS A 152 -3.20 4.43 -2.47
CA HIS A 152 -4.11 3.88 -1.47
C HIS A 152 -4.47 4.85 -0.34
N GLN A 153 -4.27 6.14 -0.53
CA GLN A 153 -4.66 7.20 0.42
C GLN A 153 -4.06 7.00 1.83
N MET A 154 -2.85 6.45 1.93
CA MET A 154 -2.12 6.34 3.20
C MET A 154 -1.34 7.61 3.51
N ILE A 155 -0.89 8.31 2.46
CA ILE A 155 -0.12 9.56 2.57
C ILE A 155 -0.56 10.59 1.54
N GLU A 156 -0.22 11.86 1.83
CA GLU A 156 -0.19 12.93 0.84
C GLU A 156 1.14 13.69 0.96
N LEU A 157 1.64 14.17 -0.18
CA LEU A 157 2.88 14.93 -0.24
C LEU A 157 2.84 15.94 -1.41
N PRO A 158 3.51 17.09 -1.28
CA PRO A 158 3.59 18.08 -2.34
C PRO A 158 4.50 17.61 -3.48
N GLY A 159 4.14 18.00 -4.70
CA GLY A 159 4.97 17.79 -5.88
C GLY A 159 5.08 16.34 -6.36
N ALA A 160 6.11 16.09 -7.16
CA ALA A 160 6.38 14.76 -7.73
C ALA A 160 7.27 13.93 -6.80
N ILE A 161 6.91 12.67 -6.59
CA ILE A 161 7.66 11.74 -5.73
C ILE A 161 9.12 11.57 -6.19
N ALA A 162 9.37 11.64 -7.51
CA ALA A 162 10.71 11.51 -8.07
C ALA A 162 11.70 12.60 -7.59
N ASN A 163 11.20 13.75 -7.15
CA ASN A 163 11.99 14.89 -6.71
C ASN A 163 11.90 15.12 -5.20
N LEU A 164 11.63 14.06 -4.42
CA LEU A 164 11.43 14.17 -2.99
C LEU A 164 12.75 14.48 -2.28
N GLU A 165 12.79 15.60 -1.58
CA GLU A 165 13.90 15.97 -0.69
C GLU A 165 13.69 15.38 0.71
N ASP A 166 14.78 15.19 1.45
CA ASP A 166 14.74 14.58 2.78
C ASP A 166 13.81 15.30 3.77
N ASN A 167 13.66 16.62 3.61
CA ASN A 167 12.82 17.46 4.48
C ASN A 167 11.42 17.74 3.90
N THR A 168 11.07 17.20 2.73
CA THR A 168 9.74 17.40 2.16
C THR A 168 8.67 16.85 3.11
N PRO A 169 7.67 17.65 3.49
CA PRO A 169 6.65 17.21 4.42
C PRO A 169 5.75 16.15 3.76
N ILE A 170 5.49 15.08 4.47
CA ILE A 170 4.61 13.97 4.08
C ILE A 170 3.49 13.91 5.11
N TYR A 171 2.25 14.11 4.68
CA TYR A 171 1.08 13.94 5.54
C TYR A 171 0.70 12.47 5.60
N ILE A 172 0.44 11.95 6.82
CA ILE A 172 0.04 10.56 7.05
C ILE A 172 -1.44 10.53 7.40
N TYR A 173 -2.23 9.72 6.68
CA TYR A 173 -3.65 9.49 6.99
C TYR A 173 -3.84 8.28 7.91
N GLY A 174 -4.96 8.25 8.63
CA GLY A 174 -5.36 7.12 9.48
C GLY A 174 -5.52 5.78 8.76
N THR A 175 -5.64 5.80 7.43
CA THR A 175 -5.66 4.61 6.58
C THR A 175 -4.47 3.68 6.81
N VAL A 176 -3.31 4.17 7.26
CA VAL A 176 -2.16 3.32 7.63
C VAL A 176 -2.51 2.30 8.73
N ASN A 177 -3.50 2.60 9.59
CA ASN A 177 -3.97 1.67 10.62
C ASN A 177 -4.76 0.51 10.04
N ILE A 178 -5.46 0.74 8.93
CA ILE A 178 -6.33 -0.25 8.29
C ILE A 178 -5.51 -1.25 7.47
N PHE A 179 -4.52 -0.74 6.70
CA PHE A 179 -3.67 -1.58 5.86
C PHE A 179 -2.67 -2.42 6.65
N CYS A 180 -2.47 -2.11 7.93
CA CYS A 180 -1.54 -2.82 8.80
C CYS A 180 -2.25 -3.23 10.09
N SER A 181 -3.04 -4.31 10.02
CA SER A 181 -3.67 -4.88 11.21
C SER A 181 -2.61 -5.48 12.15
N ALA A 182 -2.97 -5.71 13.41
CA ALA A 182 -2.06 -6.34 14.38
C ALA A 182 -1.64 -7.77 13.95
N MET A 183 -2.53 -8.49 13.23
CA MET A 183 -2.22 -9.81 12.67
C MET A 183 -1.17 -9.72 11.56
N ASP A 184 -1.32 -8.76 10.66
CA ASP A 184 -0.37 -8.55 9.56
C ASP A 184 1.02 -8.19 10.07
N ILE A 185 1.10 -7.41 11.16
CA ILE A 185 2.38 -7.06 11.81
C ILE A 185 3.06 -8.29 12.40
N ASN A 186 2.32 -9.15 13.11
CA ASN A 186 2.86 -10.36 13.70
C ASN A 186 3.33 -11.36 12.63
N GLU A 187 2.60 -11.47 11.53
CA GLU A 187 2.98 -12.31 10.40
C GLU A 187 4.24 -11.78 9.69
N LEU A 188 4.30 -10.47 9.46
CA LEU A 188 5.49 -9.83 8.90
C LEU A 188 6.70 -9.96 9.81
N VAL A 189 6.55 -9.80 11.13
CA VAL A 189 7.63 -10.00 12.10
C VAL A 189 8.12 -11.45 12.06
N ARG A 190 7.20 -12.43 11.97
CA ARG A 190 7.57 -13.85 11.89
C ARG A 190 8.32 -14.16 10.60
N MET A 191 7.82 -13.73 9.45
CA MET A 191 8.51 -13.90 8.15
C MET A 191 9.89 -13.23 8.15
N TYR A 192 10.02 -12.09 8.83
CA TYR A 192 11.27 -11.37 8.95
C TYR A 192 12.29 -12.08 9.88
N SER A 193 11.81 -12.69 10.97
CA SER A 193 12.66 -13.46 11.88
C SER A 193 13.26 -14.69 11.18
N ASP A 194 12.44 -15.36 10.37
CA ASP A 194 12.86 -16.53 9.59
C ASP A 194 13.94 -16.17 8.53
N GLU A 195 13.78 -15.02 7.84
CA GLU A 195 14.81 -14.52 6.90
C GLU A 195 16.13 -14.14 7.60
N VAL A 196 16.05 -13.53 8.78
CA VAL A 196 17.26 -13.15 9.55
C VAL A 196 17.99 -14.39 10.07
N GLU A 197 17.28 -15.44 10.45
CA GLU A 197 17.90 -16.72 10.83
C GLU A 197 18.58 -17.40 9.63
N LEU A 198 17.95 -17.41 8.46
CA LEU A 198 18.56 -17.95 7.23
C LEU A 198 19.84 -17.20 6.85
N ILE A 199 19.83 -15.87 6.89
CA ILE A 199 21.02 -15.04 6.58
C ILE A 199 22.13 -15.26 7.61
N LYS A 200 21.82 -15.47 8.89
CA LYS A 200 22.82 -15.82 9.90
C LYS A 200 23.43 -17.18 9.65
N TYR A 201 22.61 -18.17 9.28
CA TYR A 201 23.09 -19.54 8.96
C TYR A 201 24.04 -19.54 7.77
N ASP A 202 23.72 -18.78 6.71
CA ASP A 202 24.57 -18.65 5.52
C ASP A 202 25.89 -17.95 5.85
N ASN A 203 25.87 -16.91 6.67
CA ASN A 203 27.07 -16.18 7.08
C ASN A 203 27.96 -17.01 8.05
N GLU A 204 27.38 -17.75 8.98
CA GLU A 204 28.09 -18.64 9.88
C GLU A 204 28.68 -19.82 9.12
N SER A 205 27.98 -20.37 8.14
CA SER A 205 28.47 -21.44 7.25
C SER A 205 29.63 -20.96 6.38
N ALA A 206 29.55 -19.75 5.84
CA ALA A 206 30.62 -19.13 5.05
C ALA A 206 31.87 -18.86 5.91
N ALA A 207 31.69 -18.31 7.10
CA ALA A 207 32.78 -18.04 8.04
C ALA A 207 33.47 -19.35 8.55
N THR A 208 32.69 -20.41 8.70
CA THR A 208 33.21 -21.72 9.11
C THR A 208 34.03 -22.38 7.99
N LEU A 209 33.61 -22.19 6.72
CA LEU A 209 34.34 -22.67 5.54
C LEU A 209 35.66 -21.92 5.31
N GLU A 210 35.64 -20.57 5.52
CA GLU A 210 36.87 -19.77 5.47
C GLU A 210 37.87 -20.13 6.61
N ALA A 211 37.36 -20.37 7.81
CA ALA A 211 38.17 -20.80 8.96
C ALA A 211 38.75 -22.22 8.79
N ALA A 212 38.12 -23.09 8.00
CA ALA A 212 38.60 -24.44 7.69
C ALA A 212 39.62 -24.47 6.53
N GLY A 213 40.00 -23.34 5.94
CA GLY A 213 41.07 -23.24 4.93
C GLY A 213 40.80 -23.99 3.61
N LEU A 214 39.55 -24.27 3.30
CA LEU A 214 39.13 -24.87 2.02
C LEU A 214 38.92 -23.78 0.98
N ASN A 215 39.98 -23.38 0.28
CA ASN A 215 39.93 -22.59 -0.93
C ASN A 215 39.21 -23.39 -2.01
N THR A 216 37.98 -23.12 -2.26
CA THR A 216 37.29 -23.53 -3.50
C THR A 216 37.54 -22.50 -4.59
N GLU A 217 38.69 -22.65 -5.27
CA GLU A 217 38.85 -22.09 -6.59
C GLU A 217 37.87 -22.81 -7.54
N GLY A 218 36.98 -22.04 -8.13
CA GLY A 218 36.33 -22.36 -9.40
C GLY A 218 35.14 -23.30 -9.35
N SER A 219 33.96 -22.74 -9.09
CA SER A 219 32.75 -23.15 -9.81
C SER A 219 31.73 -22.02 -9.75
N SER A 220 31.73 -21.18 -10.78
CA SER A 220 30.62 -20.27 -11.07
C SER A 220 29.42 -21.09 -11.53
N VAL A 221 28.56 -21.47 -10.62
CA VAL A 221 27.25 -22.01 -10.98
C VAL A 221 26.28 -20.85 -11.07
N ASN A 222 26.07 -20.39 -12.30
CA ASN A 222 24.95 -19.53 -12.67
C ASN A 222 23.65 -20.29 -12.45
N HIS A 223 22.97 -20.07 -11.34
CA HIS A 223 21.57 -20.41 -11.20
C HIS A 223 20.72 -19.29 -11.79
N THR A 224 20.64 -19.31 -13.13
CA THR A 224 19.51 -18.70 -13.83
C THR A 224 18.29 -19.58 -13.59
N HIS A 225 17.34 -19.11 -12.82
CA HIS A 225 16.01 -19.68 -12.77
C HIS A 225 15.33 -19.46 -14.12
N GLU A 226 15.42 -20.46 -15.00
CA GLU A 226 14.54 -20.61 -16.14
C GLU A 226 13.13 -20.94 -15.62
N PHE A 227 12.25 -19.94 -15.63
CA PHE A 227 10.83 -20.20 -15.63
C PHE A 227 10.43 -20.70 -16.99
N ALA A 228 10.14 -21.99 -17.06
CA ALA A 228 9.66 -22.67 -18.23
C ALA A 228 8.45 -21.96 -18.84
N LYS A 229 8.61 -21.49 -20.07
CA LYS A 229 7.53 -21.21 -21.01
C LYS A 229 6.92 -22.54 -21.42
N ASN A 230 5.72 -22.83 -20.94
CA ASN A 230 4.80 -23.73 -21.62
C ASN A 230 3.49 -22.97 -21.80
N SER A 231 3.33 -22.37 -22.96
CA SER A 231 2.04 -22.07 -23.55
C SER A 231 2.11 -22.54 -25.00
N GLU A 232 1.77 -23.81 -25.21
CA GLU A 232 1.36 -24.27 -26.52
C GLU A 232 0.01 -23.60 -26.82
N MET A 233 0.03 -22.68 -27.79
CA MET A 233 -1.14 -22.14 -28.43
C MET A 233 -1.60 -23.19 -29.47
N GLU A 234 -2.66 -23.92 -29.18
CA GLU A 234 -3.44 -24.61 -30.20
C GLU A 234 -4.23 -23.54 -31.00
N GLU A 235 -3.84 -23.36 -32.24
CA GLU A 235 -4.61 -22.65 -33.26
C GLU A 235 -5.81 -23.53 -33.66
N LEU A 236 -7.03 -23.05 -33.38
CA LEU A 236 -8.25 -23.59 -33.99
C LEU A 236 -8.53 -22.91 -35.32
N PRO A 237 -8.91 -23.67 -36.38
CA PRO A 237 -9.16 -23.10 -37.69
C PRO A 237 -10.49 -22.36 -37.77
N ILE A 238 -10.45 -21.18 -38.37
CA ILE A 238 -11.61 -20.38 -38.73
C ILE A 238 -12.24 -21.00 -39.98
N GLU A 239 -13.40 -21.64 -39.82
CA GLU A 239 -14.27 -21.95 -40.97
C GLU A 239 -15.21 -20.75 -41.22
N SER A 240 -15.12 -20.28 -42.45
CA SER A 240 -15.98 -19.28 -43.09
C SER A 240 -17.33 -19.88 -43.45
N VAL A 241 -18.43 -19.25 -42.96
CA VAL A 241 -19.70 -19.11 -43.69
C VAL A 241 -20.31 -17.77 -43.32
#